data_c6d87318e6544df3f3e41a33b046b8ac
#
_entry.id   c6d87318e6544df3f3e41a33b046b8ac
#
_cell.length_a   1.000
_cell.length_b   1.000
_cell.length_c   1.000
_cell.angle_alpha   90.00
_cell.angle_beta   90.00
_cell.angle_gamma   90.00
#
_symmetry.space_group_name_H-M   'P 1'
#
loop_
_entity.id
_entity.type
_entity.pdbx_description
1 polymer ?
#
loop_
_entity_poly.entity_id
_entity_poly.type
_entity_poly.pdbx_seq_one_letter_code
_entity_poly.pdbx_strand_id
1 'polypeptide(L)'
;DSQLQAELAAEAEANAALQAGINASTAEKATVSNDTAGTTENTNNGGGTTNNGGDNNPAPAPAPTPQPVTPTPAPTPSAPSQSVDGGTVVSRAYSKLGYAYSWGGIGPNSFDCSGFVSYCLTGRYCRLGTTGTFMGWTRVSDPQPGDVVVNSYHTGIYIGNGQMIHASDYKTGVIISSVAAGMNNNYIFVRY
;
A
#
# COMPACT_ATOMS: atom_id res chain seq x y z
N ASP A 1 -21.68 28.76 6.79
CA ASP A 1 -21.28 28.02 5.56
C ASP A 1 -20.17 28.72 4.76
N SER A 2 -20.11 30.06 4.73
CA SER A 2 -19.04 30.80 4.01
C SER A 2 -17.65 30.64 4.64
N GLN A 3 -17.54 30.49 5.95
CA GLN A 3 -16.27 30.27 6.63
C GLN A 3 -15.67 28.91 6.32
N LEU A 4 -16.50 27.88 6.28
CA LEU A 4 -16.08 26.52 5.93
C LEU A 4 -15.59 26.43 4.47
N GLN A 5 -16.27 27.14 3.55
CA GLN A 5 -15.84 27.20 2.15
C GLN A 5 -14.51 27.98 1.96
N ALA A 6 -14.26 29.02 2.75
CA ALA A 6 -13.00 29.74 2.72
C ALA A 6 -11.85 28.91 3.29
N GLU A 7 -12.10 28.13 4.33
CA GLU A 7 -11.12 27.23 4.95
C GLU A 7 -10.76 26.07 4.00
N LEU A 8 -11.75 25.47 3.35
CA LEU A 8 -11.54 24.44 2.32
C LEU A 8 -10.79 24.98 1.09
N ALA A 9 -11.04 26.24 0.70
CA ALA A 9 -10.32 26.88 -0.40
C ALA A 9 -8.85 27.18 -0.03
N ALA A 10 -8.59 27.61 1.20
CA ALA A 10 -7.24 27.87 1.70
C ALA A 10 -6.42 26.57 1.84
N GLU A 11 -7.06 25.48 2.29
CA GLU A 11 -6.43 24.15 2.31
C GLU A 11 -6.13 23.63 0.90
N ALA A 12 -7.02 23.86 -0.05
CA ALA A 12 -6.81 23.45 -1.45
C ALA A 12 -5.63 24.21 -2.09
N GLU A 13 -5.49 25.50 -1.81
CA GLU A 13 -4.34 26.31 -2.28
C GLU A 13 -3.04 25.88 -1.61
N ALA A 14 -3.04 25.63 -0.30
CA ALA A 14 -1.87 25.15 0.43
C ALA A 14 -1.42 23.79 -0.10
N ASN A 15 -2.35 22.90 -0.40
CA ASN A 15 -2.09 21.59 -0.97
C ASN A 15 -1.57 21.66 -2.41
N ALA A 16 -2.09 22.58 -3.23
CA ALA A 16 -1.60 22.82 -4.58
C ALA A 16 -0.15 23.36 -4.58
N ALA A 17 0.18 24.26 -3.65
CA ALA A 17 1.53 24.77 -3.47
C ALA A 17 2.52 23.67 -3.01
N LEU A 18 2.08 22.79 -2.10
CA LEU A 18 2.87 21.65 -1.65
C LEU A 18 3.13 20.65 -2.79
N GLN A 19 2.10 20.38 -3.60
CA GLN A 19 2.21 19.53 -4.79
C GLN A 19 3.19 20.09 -5.82
N ALA A 20 3.14 21.39 -6.07
CA ALA A 20 4.08 22.07 -6.97
C ALA A 20 5.53 21.96 -6.46
N GLY A 21 5.75 22.09 -5.15
CA GLY A 21 7.06 21.90 -4.51
C GLY A 21 7.60 20.47 -4.65
N ILE A 22 6.74 19.47 -4.50
CA ILE A 22 7.12 18.05 -4.64
C ILE A 22 7.48 17.73 -6.10
N ASN A 23 6.70 18.23 -7.06
CA ASN A 23 6.95 18.02 -8.49
C ASN A 23 8.26 18.70 -8.94
N ALA A 24 8.60 19.87 -8.40
CA ALA A 24 9.87 20.56 -8.65
C ALA A 24 11.06 19.75 -8.10
N SER A 25 10.95 19.22 -6.88
CA SER A 25 12.00 18.40 -6.25
C SER A 25 12.22 17.07 -6.97
N THR A 26 11.17 16.48 -7.56
CA THR A 26 11.27 15.24 -8.33
C THR A 26 11.93 15.46 -9.69
N ALA A 27 11.71 16.63 -10.31
CA ALA A 27 12.35 17.00 -11.58
C ALA A 27 13.87 17.23 -11.41
N GLU A 28 14.32 17.82 -10.30
CA GLU A 28 15.75 18.00 -10.03
C GLU A 28 16.49 16.68 -9.78
N LYS A 29 15.81 15.68 -9.21
CA LYS A 29 16.41 14.36 -8.94
C LYS A 29 16.55 13.49 -10.18
N ALA A 30 15.84 13.78 -11.26
CA ALA A 30 15.88 13.05 -12.51
C ALA A 30 17.07 13.44 -13.43
N THR A 31 17.79 14.53 -13.13
CA THR A 31 18.88 15.04 -13.96
C THR A 31 20.30 14.64 -13.52
N VAL A 32 20.44 13.84 -12.45
CA VAL A 32 21.75 13.43 -11.89
C VAL A 32 21.92 11.91 -11.94
N SER A 33 21.68 11.28 -13.07
CA SER A 33 22.10 9.88 -13.25
C SER A 33 22.21 9.54 -14.73
N ASN A 34 23.23 10.05 -15.37
CA ASN A 34 23.74 9.46 -16.59
C ASN A 34 25.23 9.79 -16.68
N ASP A 35 26.08 8.90 -16.21
CA ASP A 35 27.38 8.56 -16.76
C ASP A 35 28.08 7.55 -15.85
N THR A 36 28.26 6.35 -16.33
CA THR A 36 29.55 5.67 -16.45
C THR A 36 29.34 4.22 -16.90
N ALA A 37 29.63 3.97 -18.14
CA ALA A 37 29.87 2.64 -18.69
C ALA A 37 31.20 2.11 -18.18
N GLY A 38 31.26 0.81 -17.86
CA GLY A 38 32.49 0.12 -17.52
C GLY A 38 32.35 -1.38 -17.69
N THR A 39 32.74 -1.85 -18.87
CA THR A 39 32.94 -3.22 -19.31
C THR A 39 34.01 -3.94 -18.45
N THR A 40 33.75 -5.17 -18.02
CA THR A 40 34.80 -6.22 -18.01
C THR A 40 34.16 -7.62 -18.03
N GLU A 41 34.45 -8.33 -19.10
CA GLU A 41 34.38 -9.79 -19.24
C GLU A 41 35.31 -10.47 -18.23
N ASN A 42 34.92 -11.61 -17.70
CA ASN A 42 35.89 -12.68 -17.49
C ASN A 42 35.26 -14.07 -17.53
N THR A 43 35.71 -14.83 -18.48
CA THR A 43 35.56 -16.26 -18.73
C THR A 43 36.47 -17.08 -17.79
N ASN A 44 36.00 -18.26 -17.32
CA ASN A 44 36.73 -19.55 -17.31
C ASN A 44 35.93 -20.58 -16.49
N ASN A 45 35.46 -21.65 -17.05
CA ASN A 45 35.96 -22.92 -17.57
C ASN A 45 36.65 -23.85 -16.53
N GLY A 46 36.16 -25.10 -16.50
CA GLY A 46 36.83 -26.28 -15.96
C GLY A 46 36.08 -26.88 -14.76
N GLY A 47 35.44 -28.01 -14.85
CA GLY A 47 35.93 -29.30 -15.28
C GLY A 47 35.98 -30.28 -14.11
N GLY A 48 35.20 -31.37 -14.14
CA GLY A 48 35.70 -32.66 -13.74
C GLY A 48 35.30 -33.26 -12.41
N THR A 49 34.59 -34.35 -12.52
CA THR A 49 34.86 -35.74 -12.05
C THR A 49 34.15 -36.23 -10.80
N THR A 50 33.25 -37.13 -11.06
CA THR A 50 32.91 -38.45 -10.42
C THR A 50 33.52 -38.77 -9.05
N ASN A 51 32.65 -39.23 -8.12
CA ASN A 51 32.83 -40.57 -7.56
C ASN A 51 31.60 -41.10 -6.84
N ASN A 52 31.35 -42.40 -7.08
CA ASN A 52 30.47 -43.38 -6.46
C ASN A 52 30.70 -43.51 -4.95
N GLY A 53 29.63 -43.76 -4.23
CA GLY A 53 29.65 -44.28 -2.87
C GLY A 53 28.24 -44.63 -2.45
N GLY A 54 27.88 -45.91 -2.64
CA GLY A 54 26.61 -46.44 -2.14
C GLY A 54 26.67 -46.58 -0.62
N ASP A 55 25.59 -46.23 0.02
CA ASP A 55 25.27 -46.74 1.34
C ASP A 55 23.77 -47.03 1.41
N ASN A 56 23.50 -48.31 1.56
CA ASN A 56 22.22 -48.88 1.89
C ASN A 56 21.88 -48.53 3.34
N ASN A 57 20.90 -47.65 3.55
CA ASN A 57 20.25 -47.48 4.83
C ASN A 57 18.74 -47.72 4.63
N PRO A 58 18.11 -48.64 5.37
CA PRO A 58 16.67 -48.93 5.20
C PRO A 58 15.85 -47.73 5.63
N ALA A 59 14.87 -47.38 4.79
CA ALA A 59 13.94 -46.29 5.00
C ALA A 59 13.16 -46.48 6.33
N PRO A 60 13.04 -45.42 7.14
CA PRO A 60 12.12 -45.40 8.29
C PRO A 60 10.66 -45.45 7.80
N ALA A 61 9.83 -46.16 8.55
CA ALA A 61 8.41 -46.32 8.29
C ALA A 61 7.68 -45.00 8.16
N PRO A 62 6.66 -44.89 7.26
CA PRO A 62 5.93 -43.64 7.08
C PRO A 62 5.19 -43.23 8.35
N ALA A 63 5.42 -41.98 8.77
CA ALA A 63 4.68 -41.38 9.85
C ALA A 63 3.19 -41.28 9.50
N PRO A 64 2.28 -41.37 10.48
CA PRO A 64 0.85 -41.26 10.22
C PRO A 64 0.52 -39.91 9.58
N THR A 65 -0.21 -39.95 8.47
CA THR A 65 -0.75 -38.81 7.76
C THR A 65 -1.59 -37.97 8.71
N PRO A 66 -1.30 -36.66 8.86
CA PRO A 66 -2.17 -35.77 9.63
C PRO A 66 -3.53 -35.70 8.92
N GLN A 67 -4.59 -35.95 9.69
CA GLN A 67 -5.96 -35.77 9.20
C GLN A 67 -6.20 -34.29 8.85
N PRO A 68 -6.96 -34.01 7.77
CA PRO A 68 -7.32 -32.64 7.43
C PRO A 68 -8.17 -32.05 8.55
N VAL A 69 -7.59 -31.16 9.33
CA VAL A 69 -8.35 -30.28 10.23
C VAL A 69 -9.07 -29.28 9.34
N THR A 70 -10.39 -29.35 9.27
CA THR A 70 -11.22 -28.32 8.68
C THR A 70 -10.92 -27.01 9.40
N PRO A 71 -10.48 -25.95 8.69
CA PRO A 71 -10.26 -24.67 9.34
C PRO A 71 -11.59 -24.16 9.88
N THR A 72 -11.67 -23.98 11.18
CA THR A 72 -12.75 -23.20 11.82
C THR A 72 -12.78 -21.83 11.15
N PRO A 73 -13.94 -21.37 10.62
CA PRO A 73 -14.02 -20.05 10.04
C PRO A 73 -13.59 -19.03 11.09
N ALA A 74 -12.58 -18.24 10.75
CA ALA A 74 -12.15 -17.14 11.59
C ALA A 74 -13.34 -16.21 11.83
N PRO A 75 -13.55 -15.68 13.05
CA PRO A 75 -14.62 -14.74 13.30
C PRO A 75 -14.47 -13.58 12.34
N THR A 76 -15.52 -13.31 11.58
CA THR A 76 -15.64 -12.13 10.73
C THR A 76 -15.39 -10.92 11.61
N PRO A 77 -14.36 -10.08 11.35
CA PRO A 77 -14.15 -8.89 12.16
C PRO A 77 -15.38 -7.99 11.99
N SER A 78 -16.12 -7.81 13.08
CA SER A 78 -17.21 -6.85 13.15
C SER A 78 -16.63 -5.49 12.81
N ALA A 79 -17.24 -4.78 11.86
CA ALA A 79 -16.85 -3.42 11.52
C ALA A 79 -16.89 -2.57 12.81
N PRO A 80 -15.80 -1.90 13.18
CA PRO A 80 -15.85 -1.03 14.36
C PRO A 80 -16.78 0.14 14.08
N SER A 81 -17.73 0.37 14.97
CA SER A 81 -18.74 1.43 14.87
C SER A 81 -18.17 2.81 15.29
N GLN A 82 -16.94 3.11 14.95
CA GLN A 82 -16.36 4.43 15.18
C GLN A 82 -16.23 5.15 13.84
N SER A 83 -17.12 6.10 13.58
CA SER A 83 -16.92 7.04 12.49
C SER A 83 -15.70 7.90 12.81
N VAL A 84 -14.58 7.57 12.19
CA VAL A 84 -13.39 8.43 12.24
C VAL A 84 -13.69 9.66 11.40
N ASP A 85 -13.41 10.85 11.95
CA ASP A 85 -13.59 12.09 11.20
C ASP A 85 -12.77 12.06 9.89
N GLY A 86 -13.47 12.19 8.77
CA GLY A 86 -12.86 12.10 7.43
C GLY A 86 -11.76 13.14 7.21
N GLY A 87 -11.90 14.33 7.78
CA GLY A 87 -10.87 15.38 7.73
C GLY A 87 -9.57 14.94 8.41
N THR A 88 -9.67 14.29 9.55
CA THR A 88 -8.51 13.73 10.26
C THR A 88 -7.82 12.64 9.45
N VAL A 89 -8.60 11.75 8.80
CA VAL A 89 -8.06 10.70 7.92
C VAL A 89 -7.30 11.28 6.75
N VAL A 90 -7.88 12.26 6.07
CA VAL A 90 -7.29 12.96 4.94
C VAL A 90 -6.02 13.70 5.36
N SER A 91 -6.03 14.42 6.48
CA SER A 91 -4.85 15.11 7.01
C SER A 91 -3.69 14.17 7.27
N ARG A 92 -3.96 12.99 7.87
CA ARG A 92 -2.94 11.95 8.06
C ARG A 92 -2.41 11.42 6.73
N ALA A 93 -3.28 11.25 5.74
CA ALA A 93 -2.87 10.78 4.42
C ALA A 93 -1.91 11.78 3.75
N TYR A 94 -2.23 13.06 3.76
CA TYR A 94 -1.35 14.11 3.23
C TYR A 94 0.00 14.16 3.96
N SER A 95 0.04 13.97 5.27
CA SER A 95 1.28 13.99 6.05
C SER A 95 2.28 12.90 5.68
N LYS A 96 1.87 11.92 4.88
CA LYS A 96 2.71 10.78 4.45
C LYS A 96 3.06 10.80 2.97
N LEU A 97 2.74 11.87 2.25
CA LEU A 97 3.17 12.00 0.85
C LEU A 97 4.71 11.91 0.73
N GLY A 98 5.16 11.19 -0.29
CA GLY A 98 6.59 10.96 -0.55
C GLY A 98 7.24 9.89 0.32
N TYR A 99 6.53 9.28 1.28
CA TYR A 99 7.06 8.15 2.04
C TYR A 99 7.27 6.95 1.14
N ALA A 100 8.32 6.18 1.42
CA ALA A 100 8.65 5.00 0.63
C ALA A 100 7.58 3.90 0.72
N TYR A 101 7.43 3.15 -0.36
CA TYR A 101 6.68 1.90 -0.34
C TYR A 101 7.56 0.74 0.11
N SER A 102 7.00 -0.15 0.92
CA SER A 102 7.58 -1.47 1.16
C SER A 102 6.47 -2.48 1.40
N TRP A 103 6.59 -3.67 0.80
CA TRP A 103 5.64 -4.75 1.03
C TRP A 103 5.58 -5.12 2.52
N GLY A 104 4.38 -5.20 3.08
CA GLY A 104 4.18 -5.43 4.52
C GLY A 104 4.42 -4.20 5.40
N GLY A 105 4.79 -3.04 4.82
CA GLY A 105 5.07 -1.80 5.56
C GLY A 105 3.80 -1.23 6.23
N ILE A 106 3.95 -0.84 7.49
CA ILE A 106 2.89 -0.20 8.30
C ILE A 106 3.34 1.14 8.89
N GLY A 107 4.52 1.66 8.48
CA GLY A 107 5.20 2.81 9.05
C GLY A 107 6.28 2.41 10.05
N PRO A 108 6.98 3.38 10.66
CA PRO A 108 6.90 4.83 10.41
C PRO A 108 7.57 5.30 9.11
N ASN A 109 8.52 4.53 8.55
CA ASN A 109 9.37 4.98 7.44
C ASN A 109 8.84 4.60 6.05
N SER A 110 8.02 3.55 5.97
CA SER A 110 7.49 3.05 4.71
C SER A 110 6.15 2.35 4.93
N PHE A 111 5.35 2.29 3.88
CA PHE A 111 4.02 1.70 3.90
C PHE A 111 3.80 0.80 2.70
N ASP A 112 2.98 -0.25 2.85
CA ASP A 112 2.22 -0.79 1.73
C ASP A 112 0.82 -0.15 1.69
N CYS A 113 0.02 -0.47 0.66
CA CYS A 113 -1.28 0.16 0.45
C CYS A 113 -2.23 0.00 1.66
N SER A 114 -2.34 -1.19 2.22
CA SER A 114 -3.22 -1.47 3.36
C SER A 114 -2.66 -1.01 4.71
N GLY A 115 -1.34 -0.99 4.87
CA GLY A 115 -0.67 -0.41 6.04
C GLY A 115 -0.84 1.11 6.09
N PHE A 116 -0.73 1.78 4.92
CA PHE A 116 -1.00 3.20 4.79
C PHE A 116 -2.44 3.56 5.18
N VAL A 117 -3.43 2.86 4.60
CA VAL A 117 -4.85 3.05 4.94
C VAL A 117 -5.09 2.82 6.43
N SER A 118 -4.53 1.75 7.00
CA SER A 118 -4.65 1.45 8.44
C SER A 118 -4.11 2.59 9.31
N TYR A 119 -2.96 3.14 8.94
CA TYR A 119 -2.39 4.31 9.62
C TYR A 119 -3.31 5.54 9.50
N CYS A 120 -3.80 5.86 8.32
CA CYS A 120 -4.67 7.02 8.12
C CYS A 120 -5.94 6.93 8.99
N LEU A 121 -6.55 5.77 9.05
CA LEU A 121 -7.76 5.54 9.84
C LEU A 121 -7.51 5.61 11.35
N THR A 122 -6.42 5.01 11.85
CA THR A 122 -6.20 4.86 13.29
C THR A 122 -5.25 5.88 13.90
N GLY A 123 -4.37 6.49 13.08
CA GLY A 123 -3.24 7.29 13.55
C GLY A 123 -2.12 6.44 14.20
N ARG A 124 -2.18 5.12 14.07
CA ARG A 124 -1.21 4.18 14.66
C ARG A 124 -0.51 3.37 13.58
N TYR A 125 0.74 3.01 13.82
CA TYR A 125 1.49 2.11 12.95
C TYR A 125 1.08 0.66 13.21
N CYS A 126 -0.11 0.30 12.76
CA CYS A 126 -0.70 -1.02 12.92
C CYS A 126 -1.41 -1.42 11.63
N ARG A 127 -1.76 -2.69 11.50
CA ARG A 127 -2.53 -3.21 10.37
C ARG A 127 -3.93 -3.58 10.83
N LEU A 128 -4.94 -2.91 10.27
CA LEU A 128 -6.35 -3.25 10.48
C LEU A 128 -6.77 -4.47 9.66
N GLY A 129 -6.14 -4.68 8.52
CA GLY A 129 -6.45 -5.76 7.62
C GLY A 129 -5.76 -5.61 6.27
N THR A 130 -6.18 -6.44 5.34
CA THR A 130 -5.76 -6.41 3.93
C THR A 130 -6.87 -5.81 3.07
N THR A 131 -6.63 -5.69 1.76
CA THR A 131 -7.66 -5.29 0.79
C THR A 131 -8.91 -6.18 0.90
N GLY A 132 -8.73 -7.50 1.09
CA GLY A 132 -9.85 -8.42 1.30
C GLY A 132 -10.68 -8.09 2.54
N THR A 133 -10.04 -7.70 3.63
CA THR A 133 -10.74 -7.23 4.86
C THR A 133 -11.55 -5.97 4.57
N PHE A 134 -10.93 -4.99 3.89
CA PHE A 134 -11.58 -3.70 3.61
C PHE A 134 -12.76 -3.85 2.64
N MET A 135 -12.68 -4.75 1.66
CA MET A 135 -13.80 -5.06 0.76
C MET A 135 -15.04 -5.58 1.47
N GLY A 136 -14.89 -6.11 2.69
CA GLY A 136 -15.98 -6.55 3.55
C GLY A 136 -16.65 -5.43 4.38
N TRP A 137 -16.10 -4.21 4.35
CA TRP A 137 -16.68 -3.08 5.11
C TRP A 137 -17.93 -2.52 4.43
N THR A 138 -18.61 -1.58 5.12
CA THR A 138 -19.84 -0.97 4.60
C THR A 138 -19.56 -0.20 3.31
N ARG A 139 -20.21 -0.62 2.23
CA ARG A 139 -20.12 0.07 0.93
C ARG A 139 -20.84 1.40 0.98
N VAL A 140 -20.28 2.41 0.34
CA VAL A 140 -20.88 3.72 0.17
C VAL A 140 -21.04 4.05 -1.32
N SER A 141 -22.21 4.60 -1.68
CA SER A 141 -22.51 5.05 -3.04
C SER A 141 -22.20 6.52 -3.27
N ASP A 142 -22.10 7.29 -2.19
CA ASP A 142 -21.71 8.71 -2.19
C ASP A 142 -20.46 8.88 -1.34
N PRO A 143 -19.28 8.67 -1.94
CA PRO A 143 -18.02 8.68 -1.21
C PRO A 143 -17.65 10.10 -0.76
N GLN A 144 -17.23 10.20 0.48
CA GLN A 144 -16.75 11.43 1.10
C GLN A 144 -15.23 11.35 1.33
N PRO A 145 -14.52 12.49 1.38
CA PRO A 145 -13.12 12.50 1.78
C PRO A 145 -12.91 11.77 3.11
N GLY A 146 -11.93 10.88 3.14
CA GLY A 146 -11.67 9.97 4.27
C GLY A 146 -12.22 8.55 4.10
N ASP A 147 -13.12 8.32 3.14
CA ASP A 147 -13.55 6.96 2.79
C ASP A 147 -12.38 6.18 2.14
N VAL A 148 -12.46 4.87 2.26
CA VAL A 148 -11.48 3.96 1.67
C VAL A 148 -11.94 3.55 0.28
N VAL A 149 -11.08 3.71 -0.71
CA VAL A 149 -11.24 3.11 -2.03
C VAL A 149 -10.46 1.81 -2.09
N VAL A 150 -11.09 0.72 -2.55
CA VAL A 150 -10.49 -0.61 -2.50
C VAL A 150 -10.94 -1.51 -3.65
N ASN A 151 -10.04 -2.37 -4.09
CA ASN A 151 -10.30 -3.55 -4.90
C ASN A 151 -9.50 -4.76 -4.37
N SER A 152 -9.50 -5.88 -5.07
CA SER A 152 -8.80 -7.10 -4.64
C SER A 152 -7.27 -6.95 -4.55
N TYR A 153 -6.69 -5.93 -5.18
CA TYR A 153 -5.22 -5.77 -5.31
C TYR A 153 -4.69 -4.55 -4.60
N HIS A 154 -5.50 -3.51 -4.45
CA HIS A 154 -5.03 -2.20 -4.02
C HIS A 154 -6.05 -1.45 -3.19
N THR A 155 -5.57 -0.43 -2.44
CA THR A 155 -6.42 0.41 -1.61
C THR A 155 -5.78 1.77 -1.38
N GLY A 156 -6.60 2.77 -1.10
CA GLY A 156 -6.17 4.14 -0.79
C GLY A 156 -7.24 4.91 -0.02
N ILE A 157 -6.92 6.13 0.35
CA ILE A 157 -7.84 7.08 0.99
C ILE A 157 -8.39 8.03 -0.07
N TYR A 158 -9.70 8.08 -0.20
CA TYR A 158 -10.37 9.05 -1.06
C TYR A 158 -10.26 10.46 -0.47
N ILE A 159 -9.89 11.42 -1.29
CA ILE A 159 -9.70 12.82 -0.87
C ILE A 159 -10.66 13.80 -1.56
N GLY A 160 -11.65 13.27 -2.30
CA GLY A 160 -12.59 14.08 -3.07
C GLY A 160 -12.17 14.23 -4.53
N ASN A 161 -13.08 14.77 -5.35
CA ASN A 161 -12.84 15.13 -6.74
C ASN A 161 -12.26 13.99 -7.62
N GLY A 162 -12.60 12.73 -7.30
CA GLY A 162 -12.10 11.56 -8.02
C GLY A 162 -10.62 11.25 -7.78
N GLN A 163 -10.04 11.79 -6.70
CA GLN A 163 -8.64 11.60 -6.31
C GLN A 163 -8.51 10.76 -5.05
N MET A 164 -7.36 10.10 -4.90
CA MET A 164 -6.99 9.36 -3.70
C MET A 164 -5.51 9.54 -3.37
N ILE A 165 -5.15 9.31 -2.11
CA ILE A 165 -3.78 9.13 -1.67
C ILE A 165 -3.58 7.64 -1.36
N HIS A 166 -2.50 7.07 -1.87
CA HIS A 166 -2.19 5.65 -1.69
C HIS A 166 -0.68 5.39 -1.69
N ALA A 167 -0.24 4.34 -1.01
CA ALA A 167 1.11 3.82 -1.17
C ALA A 167 1.12 2.96 -2.44
N SER A 168 1.65 3.52 -3.52
CA SER A 168 1.52 2.99 -4.89
C SER A 168 2.46 1.82 -5.16
N ASP A 169 3.75 2.09 -5.27
CA ASP A 169 4.77 1.10 -5.59
C ASP A 169 6.17 1.52 -5.08
N TYR A 170 7.17 0.67 -5.29
CA TYR A 170 8.56 0.89 -4.85
C TYR A 170 9.26 2.10 -5.50
N LYS A 171 8.76 2.60 -6.63
CA LYS A 171 9.35 3.74 -7.34
C LYS A 171 8.78 5.05 -6.86
N THR A 172 7.47 5.08 -6.62
CA THR A 172 6.72 6.29 -6.37
C THR A 172 6.39 6.51 -4.89
N GLY A 173 6.27 5.43 -4.10
CA GLY A 173 5.90 5.53 -2.69
C GLY A 173 4.45 5.99 -2.49
N VAL A 174 4.24 6.87 -1.51
CA VAL A 174 2.92 7.44 -1.20
C VAL A 174 2.69 8.67 -2.08
N ILE A 175 1.67 8.60 -2.93
CA ILE A 175 1.35 9.63 -3.94
C ILE A 175 -0.15 9.94 -3.99
N ILE A 176 -0.48 11.06 -4.64
CA ILE A 176 -1.84 11.36 -5.10
C ILE A 176 -2.00 10.83 -6.53
N SER A 177 -3.14 10.21 -6.81
CA SER A 177 -3.54 9.84 -8.17
C SER A 177 -5.04 9.98 -8.35
N SER A 178 -5.50 9.95 -9.60
CA SER A 178 -6.93 9.73 -9.82
C SER A 178 -7.31 8.32 -9.37
N VAL A 179 -8.47 8.17 -8.77
CA VAL A 179 -9.00 6.86 -8.36
C VAL A 179 -9.04 5.89 -9.54
N ALA A 180 -9.51 6.37 -10.70
CA ALA A 180 -9.61 5.56 -11.91
C ALA A 180 -8.26 4.97 -12.33
N ALA A 181 -7.19 5.78 -12.34
CA ALA A 181 -5.85 5.34 -12.73
C ALA A 181 -5.24 4.39 -11.69
N GLY A 182 -5.26 4.77 -10.41
CA GLY A 182 -4.65 3.97 -9.35
C GLY A 182 -5.37 2.65 -9.07
N MET A 183 -6.64 2.53 -9.46
CA MET A 183 -7.48 1.34 -9.24
C MET A 183 -7.84 0.58 -10.52
N ASN A 184 -7.26 0.93 -11.67
CA ASN A 184 -7.55 0.33 -12.98
C ASN A 184 -9.06 0.29 -13.32
N ASN A 185 -9.80 1.34 -12.98
CA ASN A 185 -11.26 1.46 -13.19
C ASN A 185 -12.10 0.32 -12.55
N ASN A 186 -11.56 -0.41 -11.60
CA ASN A 186 -12.26 -1.48 -10.89
C ASN A 186 -12.09 -1.30 -9.38
N TYR A 187 -13.08 -0.72 -8.72
CA TYR A 187 -13.04 -0.40 -7.30
C TYR A 187 -14.42 -0.21 -6.69
N ILE A 188 -14.45 -0.24 -5.39
CA ILE A 188 -15.59 0.17 -4.56
C ILE A 188 -15.12 1.18 -3.53
N PHE A 189 -16.05 1.97 -3.01
CA PHE A 189 -15.81 2.80 -1.83
C PHE A 189 -16.44 2.12 -0.61
N VAL A 190 -15.71 2.17 0.50
CA VAL A 190 -16.17 1.61 1.78
C VAL A 190 -15.84 2.58 2.91
N ARG A 191 -16.61 2.51 3.99
CA ARG A 191 -16.42 3.34 5.18
C ARG A 191 -16.07 2.48 6.38
N TYR A 192 -15.06 2.96 7.13
CA TYR A 192 -14.59 2.37 8.39
C TYR A 192 -15.43 2.81 9.58
#